data_a0f317ba8cba65b7878ff3b5dd748fe8
#
_entry.id   a0f317ba8cba65b7878ff3b5dd748fe8
#
_cell.length_a   1.000
_cell.length_b   1.000
_cell.length_c   1.000
_cell.angle_alpha   90.00
_cell.angle_beta   90.00
_cell.angle_gamma   90.00
#
_symmetry.space_group_name_H-M   'P 1'
#
loop_
_entity.id
_entity.type
_entity.pdbx_description
1 polymer ?
#
loop_
_entity_poly.entity_id
_entity_poly.type
_entity_poly.pdbx_seq_one_letter_code
_entity_poly.pdbx_strand_id
1 'polypeptide(L)'
;MIEVNRKGEVWVFAEQEDGVLHDVALELCGRARQLAAQLGVKVGAVLAGSEVRTLADHLIAHGADNVYLVEDDRLEHYQTQSYARIVCTLIEKHRPQIVTYGATPLGRDLAPRIASQMKAGLTADCTDLQISDVTERKTKQVHKNLLLQIRPAFGGNIIATIVNYDRWPQMATVREGVMPLLEPDKQRSGRIVEANVSFNAGDFPLQVLERHREERKINLKAARTIVAGGGGVGSKEKFRLIHELAGAIGGTVAASRAAVDGGLIGSEHQVGQTGTTVRPALYIACGISGAVQHLSGMEESAKIIAINIDREAPIFSVAHYGIVADLNDVIPRMIKAIRERPDDDTPPSQGGNGVESRK
;
A
#
# COMPACT_ATOMS: atom_id res chain seq x y z
N MET A 1 0.19 -23.91 20.36
CA MET A 1 0.02 -23.84 18.88
C MET A 1 -1.44 -23.97 18.58
N ILE A 2 -1.97 -23.11 17.71
CA ILE A 2 -3.35 -23.24 17.26
C ILE A 2 -3.42 -24.38 16.25
N GLU A 3 -4.40 -25.25 16.42
CA GLU A 3 -4.68 -26.34 15.50
C GLU A 3 -5.12 -25.82 14.13
N VAL A 4 -4.63 -26.43 13.07
CA VAL A 4 -4.92 -26.01 11.68
C VAL A 4 -6.41 -26.14 11.38
N ASN A 5 -7.04 -25.03 11.03
CA ASN A 5 -8.41 -25.00 10.54
C ASN A 5 -8.41 -24.68 9.04
N ARG A 6 -8.40 -25.71 8.18
CA ARG A 6 -8.43 -25.57 6.71
C ARG A 6 -9.73 -24.98 6.16
N LYS A 7 -10.78 -24.88 6.98
CA LYS A 7 -12.05 -24.23 6.66
C LYS A 7 -12.16 -22.83 7.28
N GLY A 8 -11.11 -22.38 7.96
CA GLY A 8 -11.03 -21.05 8.55
C GLY A 8 -11.02 -19.96 7.47
N GLU A 9 -11.52 -18.81 7.81
CA GLU A 9 -11.60 -17.65 6.93
C GLU A 9 -10.22 -17.10 6.57
N VAL A 10 -10.17 -16.28 5.51
CA VAL A 10 -9.08 -15.35 5.23
C VAL A 10 -9.42 -14.02 5.87
N TRP A 11 -8.59 -13.55 6.79
CA TRP A 11 -8.85 -12.34 7.56
C TRP A 11 -7.98 -11.18 7.11
N VAL A 12 -8.59 -9.99 7.21
CA VAL A 12 -7.95 -8.69 7.06
C VAL A 12 -8.09 -7.93 8.37
N PHE A 13 -7.01 -7.41 8.90
CA PHE A 13 -7.08 -6.40 9.93
C PHE A 13 -7.43 -5.06 9.27
N ALA A 14 -8.62 -4.54 9.56
CA ALA A 14 -9.15 -3.31 9.00
C ALA A 14 -8.56 -2.10 9.73
N GLU A 15 -7.39 -1.65 9.28
CA GLU A 15 -6.73 -0.47 9.83
C GLU A 15 -7.56 0.78 9.56
N GLN A 16 -7.80 1.55 10.61
CA GLN A 16 -8.50 2.82 10.56
C GLN A 16 -7.83 3.83 11.50
N GLU A 17 -8.01 5.10 11.22
CA GLU A 17 -7.56 6.20 12.05
C GLU A 17 -8.63 7.29 12.03
N ASP A 18 -9.07 7.75 13.22
CA ASP A 18 -10.08 8.80 13.38
C ASP A 18 -11.37 8.53 12.59
N GLY A 19 -11.84 7.28 12.56
CA GLY A 19 -13.07 6.90 11.85
C GLY A 19 -12.92 6.85 10.32
N VAL A 20 -11.68 6.79 9.79
CA VAL A 20 -11.39 6.67 8.37
C VAL A 20 -10.59 5.40 8.11
N LEU A 21 -11.06 4.53 7.21
CA LEU A 21 -10.30 3.34 6.78
C LEU A 21 -9.08 3.74 5.98
N HIS A 22 -7.96 3.07 6.24
CA HIS A 22 -6.79 3.17 5.38
C HIS A 22 -7.03 2.38 4.07
N ASP A 23 -6.56 2.92 2.94
CA ASP A 23 -6.71 2.29 1.61
C ASP A 23 -6.20 0.85 1.60
N VAL A 24 -5.10 0.56 2.31
CA VAL A 24 -4.53 -0.78 2.41
C VAL A 24 -5.51 -1.80 2.99
N ALA A 25 -6.41 -1.41 3.89
CA ALA A 25 -7.43 -2.30 4.42
C ALA A 25 -8.42 -2.72 3.33
N LEU A 26 -8.81 -1.79 2.46
CA LEU A 26 -9.71 -2.03 1.33
C LEU A 26 -9.02 -2.83 0.21
N GLU A 27 -7.76 -2.51 -0.11
CA GLU A 27 -6.92 -3.30 -1.02
C GLU A 27 -6.82 -4.76 -0.57
N LEU A 28 -6.57 -4.97 0.73
CA LEU A 28 -6.49 -6.30 1.34
C LEU A 28 -7.82 -7.05 1.34
N CYS A 29 -8.97 -6.38 1.50
CA CYS A 29 -10.28 -7.02 1.35
C CYS A 29 -10.46 -7.58 -0.07
N GLY A 30 -10.10 -6.83 -1.09
CA GLY A 30 -10.11 -7.28 -2.49
C GLY A 30 -9.20 -8.50 -2.71
N ARG A 31 -7.98 -8.47 -2.18
CA ARG A 31 -7.04 -9.60 -2.31
C ARG A 31 -7.50 -10.82 -1.49
N ALA A 32 -7.97 -10.62 -0.27
CA ALA A 32 -8.50 -11.68 0.58
C ALA A 32 -9.66 -12.41 -0.09
N ARG A 33 -10.54 -11.69 -0.81
CA ARG A 33 -11.64 -12.29 -1.60
C ARG A 33 -11.11 -13.25 -2.68
N GLN A 34 -10.04 -12.88 -3.38
CA GLN A 34 -9.42 -13.76 -4.39
C GLN A 34 -8.82 -15.02 -3.76
N LEU A 35 -8.10 -14.87 -2.63
CA LEU A 35 -7.52 -15.99 -1.90
C LEU A 35 -8.60 -16.90 -1.30
N ALA A 36 -9.64 -16.32 -0.70
CA ALA A 36 -10.77 -17.04 -0.11
C ALA A 36 -11.55 -17.83 -1.16
N ALA A 37 -11.75 -17.27 -2.36
CA ALA A 37 -12.40 -17.98 -3.47
C ALA A 37 -11.62 -19.22 -3.89
N GLN A 38 -10.28 -19.15 -3.95
CA GLN A 38 -9.43 -20.31 -4.26
C GLN A 38 -9.47 -21.38 -3.16
N LEU A 39 -9.65 -20.97 -1.90
CA LEU A 39 -9.72 -21.86 -0.75
C LEU A 39 -11.13 -22.38 -0.46
N GLY A 40 -12.16 -21.84 -1.11
CA GLY A 40 -13.57 -22.17 -0.86
C GLY A 40 -14.06 -21.73 0.52
N VAL A 41 -13.54 -20.60 1.04
CA VAL A 41 -13.88 -20.06 2.37
C VAL A 41 -14.34 -18.59 2.29
N LYS A 42 -14.73 -18.02 3.43
CA LYS A 42 -15.18 -16.62 3.54
C LYS A 42 -14.03 -15.69 3.86
N VAL A 43 -14.28 -14.39 3.63
CA VAL A 43 -13.43 -13.29 4.07
C VAL A 43 -13.98 -12.71 5.35
N GLY A 44 -13.13 -12.61 6.38
CA GLY A 44 -13.41 -11.87 7.61
C GLY A 44 -12.60 -10.58 7.66
N ALA A 45 -13.16 -9.51 8.18
CA ALA A 45 -12.44 -8.29 8.52
C ALA A 45 -12.53 -8.04 10.03
N VAL A 46 -11.41 -7.75 10.70
CA VAL A 46 -11.39 -7.35 12.10
C VAL A 46 -11.35 -5.83 12.15
N LEU A 47 -12.42 -5.22 12.65
CA LEU A 47 -12.57 -3.77 12.80
C LEU A 47 -12.64 -3.44 14.29
N ALA A 48 -11.71 -2.62 14.78
CA ALA A 48 -11.64 -2.20 16.16
C ALA A 48 -11.49 -0.67 16.27
N GLY A 49 -12.12 -0.07 17.28
CA GLY A 49 -12.04 1.37 17.51
C GLY A 49 -13.16 1.88 18.40
N SER A 50 -13.27 3.20 18.47
CA SER A 50 -14.42 3.91 19.06
C SER A 50 -15.28 4.44 17.90
N GLU A 51 -16.60 4.22 17.98
CA GLU A 51 -17.59 4.70 16.98
C GLU A 51 -17.29 4.33 15.51
N VAL A 52 -16.75 3.12 15.27
CA VAL A 52 -16.28 2.71 13.93
C VAL A 52 -17.28 1.85 13.15
N ARG A 53 -18.47 1.57 13.68
CA ARG A 53 -19.49 0.71 13.07
C ARG A 53 -19.81 1.07 11.61
N THR A 54 -19.88 2.35 11.30
CA THR A 54 -20.19 2.84 9.95
C THR A 54 -19.18 2.43 8.90
N LEU A 55 -17.95 2.08 9.31
CA LEU A 55 -16.89 1.62 8.43
C LEU A 55 -17.11 0.17 7.96
N ALA A 56 -17.94 -0.60 8.65
CA ALA A 56 -18.19 -2.01 8.33
C ALA A 56 -18.80 -2.18 6.93
N ASP A 57 -19.72 -1.30 6.53
CA ASP A 57 -20.36 -1.36 5.21
C ASP A 57 -19.35 -1.13 4.06
N HIS A 58 -18.34 -0.26 4.30
CA HIS A 58 -17.26 -0.07 3.35
C HIS A 58 -16.42 -1.34 3.17
N LEU A 59 -16.09 -2.04 4.26
CA LEU A 59 -15.35 -3.30 4.21
C LEU A 59 -16.14 -4.39 3.47
N ILE A 60 -17.46 -4.47 3.71
CA ILE A 60 -18.35 -5.40 3.03
C ILE A 60 -18.38 -5.10 1.54
N ALA A 61 -18.55 -3.84 1.14
CA ALA A 61 -18.57 -3.44 -0.27
C ALA A 61 -17.26 -3.79 -1.00
N HIS A 62 -16.11 -3.81 -0.29
CA HIS A 62 -14.81 -4.17 -0.88
C HIS A 62 -14.46 -5.65 -0.77
N GLY A 63 -15.30 -6.49 -0.17
CA GLY A 63 -15.11 -7.94 -0.25
C GLY A 63 -15.23 -8.75 1.04
N ALA A 64 -15.41 -8.12 2.20
CA ALA A 64 -15.63 -8.85 3.45
C ALA A 64 -17.02 -9.52 3.46
N ASP A 65 -17.07 -10.78 3.90
CA ASP A 65 -18.31 -11.52 4.17
C ASP A 65 -18.77 -11.35 5.62
N ASN A 66 -17.80 -11.29 6.53
CA ASN A 66 -18.01 -11.04 7.96
C ASN A 66 -17.12 -9.90 8.43
N VAL A 67 -17.68 -8.97 9.19
CA VAL A 67 -16.91 -7.92 9.88
C VAL A 67 -17.01 -8.19 11.39
N TYR A 68 -15.91 -8.54 12.02
CA TYR A 68 -15.80 -8.73 13.46
C TYR A 68 -15.55 -7.36 14.09
N LEU A 69 -16.61 -6.79 14.64
CA LEU A 69 -16.60 -5.44 15.19
C LEU A 69 -16.35 -5.47 16.70
N VAL A 70 -15.35 -4.72 17.14
CA VAL A 70 -15.05 -4.46 18.54
C VAL A 70 -15.07 -2.95 18.77
N GLU A 71 -16.11 -2.46 19.45
CA GLU A 71 -16.24 -1.05 19.81
C GLU A 71 -16.06 -0.86 21.31
N ASP A 72 -15.20 0.08 21.68
CA ASP A 72 -14.95 0.50 23.06
C ASP A 72 -14.32 1.89 23.04
N ASP A 73 -14.79 2.82 23.87
CA ASP A 73 -14.28 4.21 23.90
C ASP A 73 -12.79 4.27 24.19
N ARG A 74 -12.25 3.29 24.92
CA ARG A 74 -10.82 3.18 25.21
C ARG A 74 -9.96 2.86 24.00
N LEU A 75 -10.57 2.47 22.88
CA LEU A 75 -9.90 2.17 21.59
C LEU A 75 -9.86 3.39 20.66
N GLU A 76 -10.25 4.58 21.12
CA GLU A 76 -10.15 5.82 20.34
C GLU A 76 -8.73 6.01 19.77
N HIS A 77 -7.73 5.70 20.59
CA HIS A 77 -6.33 5.74 20.16
C HIS A 77 -5.71 4.35 20.14
N TYR A 78 -4.95 4.07 19.09
CA TYR A 78 -4.24 2.81 18.96
C TYR A 78 -3.25 2.60 20.11
N GLN A 79 -3.33 1.43 20.74
CA GLN A 79 -2.32 0.90 21.66
C GLN A 79 -2.08 -0.57 21.34
N THR A 80 -0.82 -0.96 21.20
CA THR A 80 -0.42 -2.31 20.78
C THR A 80 -1.05 -3.41 21.62
N GLN A 81 -1.12 -3.25 22.97
CA GLN A 81 -1.60 -4.27 23.87
C GLN A 81 -3.10 -4.53 23.71
N SER A 82 -3.93 -3.48 23.69
CA SER A 82 -5.39 -3.61 23.54
C SER A 82 -5.77 -4.19 22.18
N TYR A 83 -5.15 -3.72 21.11
CA TYR A 83 -5.39 -4.24 19.77
C TYR A 83 -4.88 -5.67 19.58
N ALA A 84 -3.71 -6.01 20.14
CA ALA A 84 -3.22 -7.38 20.13
C ALA A 84 -4.15 -8.32 20.93
N ARG A 85 -4.68 -7.86 22.09
CA ARG A 85 -5.68 -8.59 22.87
C ARG A 85 -6.90 -8.92 22.04
N ILE A 86 -7.45 -7.95 21.33
CA ILE A 86 -8.61 -8.12 20.44
C ILE A 86 -8.33 -9.19 19.41
N VAL A 87 -7.30 -9.00 18.60
CA VAL A 87 -7.03 -9.87 17.46
C VAL A 87 -6.68 -11.28 17.92
N CYS A 88 -5.87 -11.46 18.98
CA CYS A 88 -5.54 -12.77 19.52
C CYS A 88 -6.79 -13.49 20.06
N THR A 89 -7.67 -12.80 20.80
CA THR A 89 -8.92 -13.39 21.30
C THR A 89 -9.81 -13.87 20.15
N LEU A 90 -9.93 -13.06 19.09
CA LEU A 90 -10.72 -13.43 17.93
C LEU A 90 -10.09 -14.58 17.14
N ILE A 91 -8.77 -14.61 16.97
CA ILE A 91 -8.04 -15.72 16.32
C ILE A 91 -8.26 -17.03 17.09
N GLU A 92 -8.16 -17.02 18.41
CA GLU A 92 -8.39 -18.21 19.26
C GLU A 92 -9.81 -18.74 19.12
N LYS A 93 -10.80 -17.85 19.05
CA LYS A 93 -12.22 -18.19 18.95
C LYS A 93 -12.61 -18.68 17.56
N HIS A 94 -12.19 -18.00 16.51
CA HIS A 94 -12.67 -18.22 15.14
C HIS A 94 -11.70 -19.03 14.27
N ARG A 95 -10.43 -19.13 14.66
CA ARG A 95 -9.39 -19.92 13.99
C ARG A 95 -9.29 -19.65 12.48
N PRO A 96 -9.03 -18.39 12.07
CA PRO A 96 -8.79 -18.09 10.65
C PRO A 96 -7.55 -18.82 10.16
N GLN A 97 -7.50 -19.17 8.88
CA GLN A 97 -6.31 -19.81 8.32
C GLN A 97 -5.25 -18.81 7.85
N ILE A 98 -5.67 -17.61 7.46
CA ILE A 98 -4.80 -16.53 7.01
C ILE A 98 -5.22 -15.25 7.71
N VAL A 99 -4.25 -14.42 8.13
CA VAL A 99 -4.51 -13.06 8.64
C VAL A 99 -3.52 -12.10 7.99
N THR A 100 -4.05 -11.06 7.34
CA THR A 100 -3.26 -10.04 6.65
C THR A 100 -3.41 -8.67 7.30
N TYR A 101 -2.34 -7.90 7.25
CA TYR A 101 -2.23 -6.55 7.82
C TYR A 101 -1.61 -5.63 6.77
N GLY A 102 -1.86 -4.32 6.83
CA GLY A 102 -1.04 -3.34 6.11
C GLY A 102 0.40 -3.32 6.63
N ALA A 103 1.37 -3.09 5.77
CA ALA A 103 2.76 -2.83 6.19
C ALA A 103 2.97 -1.35 6.57
N THR A 104 1.97 -0.74 7.16
CA THR A 104 1.95 0.60 7.75
C THR A 104 2.76 0.66 9.05
N PRO A 105 3.01 1.82 9.64
CA PRO A 105 3.58 1.91 10.97
C PRO A 105 2.80 1.10 12.03
N LEU A 106 1.45 1.18 11.99
CA LEU A 106 0.58 0.43 12.90
C LEU A 106 0.68 -1.08 12.65
N GLY A 107 0.54 -1.52 11.41
CA GLY A 107 0.59 -2.95 11.10
C GLY A 107 1.95 -3.58 11.35
N ARG A 108 3.05 -2.84 11.17
CA ARG A 108 4.42 -3.26 11.51
C ARG A 108 4.68 -3.37 13.02
N ASP A 109 3.91 -2.67 13.83
CA ASP A 109 3.93 -2.80 15.29
C ASP A 109 3.00 -3.95 15.76
N LEU A 110 1.76 -3.98 15.28
CA LEU A 110 0.73 -4.91 15.73
C LEU A 110 0.98 -6.36 15.29
N ALA A 111 1.25 -6.59 14.00
CA ALA A 111 1.32 -7.95 13.46
C ALA A 111 2.43 -8.81 14.10
N PRO A 112 3.67 -8.32 14.34
CA PRO A 112 4.69 -9.08 15.02
C PRO A 112 4.32 -9.42 16.47
N ARG A 113 3.62 -8.51 17.16
CA ARG A 113 3.15 -8.74 18.52
C ARG A 113 2.17 -9.90 18.58
N ILE A 114 1.20 -9.93 17.65
CA ILE A 114 0.23 -11.01 17.52
C ILE A 114 0.93 -12.32 17.13
N ALA A 115 1.81 -12.29 16.12
CA ALA A 115 2.55 -13.47 15.66
C ALA A 115 3.35 -14.12 16.79
N SER A 116 4.03 -13.31 17.61
CA SER A 116 4.76 -13.80 18.79
C SER A 116 3.83 -14.45 19.82
N GLN A 117 2.71 -13.81 20.16
CA GLN A 117 1.75 -14.31 21.12
C GLN A 117 1.10 -15.63 20.66
N MET A 118 0.72 -15.71 19.38
CA MET A 118 0.11 -16.88 18.76
C MET A 118 1.13 -17.96 18.39
N LYS A 119 2.43 -17.69 18.50
CA LYS A 119 3.53 -18.54 18.00
C LYS A 119 3.34 -18.91 16.53
N ALA A 120 2.81 -17.97 15.74
CA ALA A 120 2.58 -18.08 14.31
C ALA A 120 3.75 -17.53 13.50
N GLY A 121 3.85 -17.92 12.23
CA GLY A 121 4.81 -17.33 11.30
C GLY A 121 4.25 -16.03 10.70
N LEU A 122 5.10 -15.02 10.57
CA LEU A 122 4.76 -13.74 9.94
C LEU A 122 5.81 -13.38 8.90
N THR A 123 5.37 -13.05 7.69
CA THR A 123 6.24 -12.44 6.67
C THR A 123 5.91 -10.95 6.54
N ALA A 124 6.93 -10.12 6.65
CA ALA A 124 6.76 -8.68 6.62
C ALA A 124 6.97 -8.10 5.21
N ASP A 125 6.22 -7.04 4.88
CA ASP A 125 6.39 -6.20 3.70
C ASP A 125 6.25 -6.97 2.36
N CYS A 126 5.20 -7.81 2.28
CA CYS A 126 4.87 -8.57 1.08
C CYS A 126 4.37 -7.64 -0.03
N THR A 127 4.70 -8.00 -1.27
CA THR A 127 4.19 -7.31 -2.47
C THR A 127 3.18 -8.16 -3.24
N ASP A 128 3.12 -9.47 -2.97
CA ASP A 128 2.05 -10.33 -3.49
C ASP A 128 1.77 -11.50 -2.53
N LEU A 129 0.56 -12.06 -2.63
CA LEU A 129 0.07 -13.19 -1.84
C LEU A 129 -0.64 -14.17 -2.78
N GLN A 130 -0.27 -15.44 -2.79
CA GLN A 130 -0.87 -16.44 -3.66
C GLN A 130 -1.19 -17.72 -2.88
N ILE A 131 -2.12 -18.54 -3.38
CA ILE A 131 -2.36 -19.90 -2.86
C ILE A 131 -1.76 -20.91 -3.83
N SER A 132 -0.97 -21.85 -3.29
CA SER A 132 -0.44 -22.95 -4.10
C SER A 132 -0.13 -24.18 -3.26
N ASP A 133 0.01 -25.31 -3.93
CA ASP A 133 0.58 -26.52 -3.36
C ASP A 133 2.11 -26.41 -3.35
N VAL A 134 2.73 -26.76 -2.25
CA VAL A 134 4.17 -26.65 -2.08
C VAL A 134 4.77 -27.98 -1.60
N THR A 135 5.79 -28.45 -2.29
CA THR A 135 6.57 -29.60 -1.86
C THR A 135 7.72 -29.15 -0.96
N GLU A 136 7.70 -29.56 0.29
CA GLU A 136 8.79 -29.25 1.21
C GLU A 136 10.08 -29.93 0.77
N ARG A 137 11.15 -29.13 0.62
CA ARG A 137 12.42 -29.65 0.05
C ARG A 137 13.08 -30.73 0.89
N LYS A 138 12.97 -30.67 2.23
CA LYS A 138 13.62 -31.60 3.16
C LYS A 138 12.85 -32.91 3.29
N THR A 139 11.55 -32.82 3.55
CA THR A 139 10.70 -33.99 3.84
C THR A 139 10.06 -34.61 2.60
N LYS A 140 10.09 -33.89 1.45
CA LYS A 140 9.38 -34.24 0.21
C LYS A 140 7.85 -34.32 0.38
N GLN A 141 7.33 -33.85 1.51
CA GLN A 141 5.90 -33.80 1.77
C GLN A 141 5.26 -32.70 0.92
N VAL A 142 4.10 -33.00 0.32
CA VAL A 142 3.27 -32.01 -0.39
C VAL A 142 2.29 -31.39 0.59
N HIS A 143 2.39 -30.09 0.76
CA HIS A 143 1.47 -29.29 1.55
C HIS A 143 0.52 -28.57 0.58
N LYS A 144 -0.78 -28.82 0.71
CA LYS A 144 -1.80 -28.24 -0.17
C LYS A 144 -2.29 -26.89 0.33
N ASN A 145 -2.63 -26.00 -0.62
CA ASN A 145 -3.30 -24.73 -0.37
C ASN A 145 -2.57 -23.88 0.69
N LEU A 146 -1.26 -23.72 0.57
CA LEU A 146 -0.49 -22.83 1.41
C LEU A 146 -0.47 -21.41 0.88
N LEU A 147 -0.36 -20.43 1.78
CA LEU A 147 -0.12 -19.04 1.42
C LEU A 147 1.34 -18.85 1.01
N LEU A 148 1.57 -18.50 -0.24
CA LEU A 148 2.85 -18.01 -0.73
C LEU A 148 2.94 -16.51 -0.43
N GLN A 149 3.92 -16.14 0.35
CA GLN A 149 4.14 -14.78 0.82
C GLN A 149 5.34 -14.23 0.05
N ILE A 150 5.06 -13.40 -0.94
CA ILE A 150 6.04 -12.91 -1.93
C ILE A 150 6.49 -11.52 -1.52
N ARG A 151 7.81 -11.35 -1.40
CA ARG A 151 8.39 -10.06 -1.03
C ARG A 151 9.72 -9.82 -1.73
N PRO A 152 10.10 -8.56 -2.00
CA PRO A 152 11.46 -8.21 -2.40
C PRO A 152 12.46 -8.51 -1.29
N ALA A 153 13.62 -9.03 -1.66
CA ALA A 153 14.75 -9.26 -0.79
C ALA A 153 16.01 -8.64 -1.37
N PHE A 154 17.02 -8.39 -0.53
CA PHE A 154 18.35 -7.90 -0.93
C PHE A 154 18.31 -6.71 -1.91
N GLY A 155 17.60 -5.65 -1.53
CA GLY A 155 17.56 -4.41 -2.30
C GLY A 155 16.63 -4.43 -3.52
N GLY A 156 15.69 -5.39 -3.61
CA GLY A 156 14.66 -5.43 -4.67
C GLY A 156 15.02 -6.31 -5.87
N ASN A 157 16.29 -6.70 -6.05
CA ASN A 157 16.72 -7.50 -7.20
C ASN A 157 16.37 -8.99 -7.08
N ILE A 158 15.95 -9.45 -5.92
CA ILE A 158 15.56 -10.83 -5.64
C ILE A 158 14.17 -10.86 -5.06
N ILE A 159 13.31 -11.69 -5.61
CA ILE A 159 11.99 -11.97 -5.06
C ILE A 159 12.08 -13.24 -4.21
N ALA A 160 11.74 -13.14 -2.93
CA ALA A 160 11.66 -14.27 -2.03
C ALA A 160 10.21 -14.72 -1.88
N THR A 161 9.95 -16.01 -2.08
CA THR A 161 8.68 -16.65 -1.74
C THR A 161 8.83 -17.38 -0.42
N ILE A 162 8.11 -16.95 0.59
CA ILE A 162 8.16 -17.50 1.95
C ILE A 162 6.89 -18.30 2.19
N VAL A 163 7.03 -19.44 2.87
CA VAL A 163 5.95 -20.38 3.15
C VAL A 163 6.05 -20.87 4.60
N ASN A 164 4.92 -20.92 5.29
CA ASN A 164 4.79 -21.50 6.61
C ASN A 164 4.10 -22.88 6.50
N TYR A 165 4.79 -23.95 6.82
CA TYR A 165 4.26 -25.32 6.69
C TYR A 165 3.41 -25.76 7.88
N ASP A 166 3.77 -25.35 9.10
CA ASP A 166 3.29 -25.93 10.36
C ASP A 166 2.77 -24.91 11.39
N ARG A 167 2.74 -23.61 11.07
CA ARG A 167 2.31 -22.54 11.98
C ARG A 167 1.07 -21.82 11.45
N TRP A 168 0.08 -21.66 12.31
CA TRP A 168 -1.22 -21.09 11.97
C TRP A 168 -1.65 -20.04 13.01
N PRO A 169 -2.39 -19.00 12.59
CA PRO A 169 -2.67 -18.65 11.19
C PRO A 169 -1.40 -18.31 10.40
N GLN A 170 -1.45 -18.40 9.07
CA GLN A 170 -0.42 -17.86 8.21
C GLN A 170 -0.58 -16.33 8.14
N MET A 171 0.44 -15.59 8.52
CA MET A 171 0.33 -14.13 8.68
C MET A 171 1.28 -13.39 7.75
N ALA A 172 0.81 -12.27 7.20
CA ALA A 172 1.60 -11.39 6.36
C ALA A 172 1.26 -9.92 6.62
N THR A 173 2.27 -9.03 6.63
CA THR A 173 2.02 -7.62 6.36
C THR A 173 2.26 -7.35 4.88
N VAL A 174 1.41 -6.53 4.26
CA VAL A 174 1.42 -6.24 2.83
C VAL A 174 1.67 -4.75 2.62
N ARG A 175 2.59 -4.43 1.72
CA ARG A 175 2.93 -3.06 1.38
C ARG A 175 1.71 -2.33 0.84
N GLU A 176 1.52 -1.08 1.24
CA GLU A 176 0.45 -0.23 0.74
C GLU A 176 0.62 0.04 -0.76
N GLY A 177 -0.50 0.11 -1.48
CA GLY A 177 -0.53 0.44 -2.89
C GLY A 177 -0.05 -0.67 -3.82
N VAL A 178 0.27 -1.89 -3.33
CA VAL A 178 0.70 -3.02 -4.18
C VAL A 178 -0.45 -3.93 -4.60
N MET A 179 -1.54 -3.93 -3.85
CA MET A 179 -2.75 -4.64 -4.24
C MET A 179 -3.74 -3.68 -4.91
N PRO A 180 -4.47 -4.09 -5.95
CA PRO A 180 -5.43 -3.21 -6.59
C PRO A 180 -6.59 -2.90 -5.64
N LEU A 181 -6.89 -1.61 -5.47
CA LEU A 181 -8.13 -1.18 -4.83
C LEU A 181 -9.28 -1.45 -5.80
N LEU A 182 -10.17 -2.37 -5.43
CA LEU A 182 -11.33 -2.72 -6.24
C LEU A 182 -12.44 -1.68 -6.07
N GLU A 183 -13.22 -1.47 -7.13
CA GLU A 183 -14.44 -0.67 -7.04
C GLU A 183 -15.42 -1.30 -6.03
N PRO A 184 -16.06 -0.48 -5.17
CA PRO A 184 -16.97 -0.98 -4.16
C PRO A 184 -18.26 -1.53 -4.78
N ASP A 185 -18.61 -2.76 -4.45
CA ASP A 185 -19.89 -3.36 -4.80
C ASP A 185 -20.96 -2.99 -3.75
N LYS A 186 -21.72 -1.93 -4.02
CA LYS A 186 -22.76 -1.43 -3.10
C LYS A 186 -23.95 -2.39 -2.92
N GLN A 187 -24.08 -3.42 -3.78
CA GLN A 187 -25.16 -4.42 -3.66
C GLN A 187 -24.71 -5.62 -2.80
N ARG A 188 -23.42 -5.68 -2.44
CA ARG A 188 -22.88 -6.75 -1.63
C ARG A 188 -23.45 -6.70 -0.21
N SER A 189 -23.92 -7.84 0.27
CA SER A 189 -24.33 -8.03 1.66
C SER A 189 -23.28 -8.81 2.43
N GLY A 190 -23.07 -8.46 3.68
CA GLY A 190 -22.21 -9.14 4.62
C GLY A 190 -22.81 -9.16 6.02
N ARG A 191 -22.13 -9.77 6.96
CA ARG A 191 -22.58 -9.87 8.35
C ARG A 191 -21.65 -9.08 9.27
N ILE A 192 -22.21 -8.19 10.07
CA ILE A 192 -21.48 -7.58 11.19
C ILE A 192 -21.66 -8.48 12.41
N VAL A 193 -20.56 -8.95 12.96
CA VAL A 193 -20.47 -9.82 14.12
C VAL A 193 -19.90 -8.99 15.28
N GLU A 194 -20.76 -8.59 16.19
CA GLU A 194 -20.30 -7.91 17.39
C GLU A 194 -19.48 -8.88 18.25
N ALA A 195 -18.27 -8.47 18.56
CA ALA A 195 -17.33 -9.28 19.31
C ALA A 195 -17.00 -8.61 20.65
N ASN A 196 -17.44 -9.21 21.72
CA ASN A 196 -17.10 -8.76 23.07
C ASN A 196 -15.72 -9.30 23.45
N VAL A 197 -14.80 -8.40 23.75
CA VAL A 197 -13.47 -8.70 24.25
C VAL A 197 -13.33 -8.14 25.67
N SER A 198 -12.93 -8.98 26.61
CA SER A 198 -12.65 -8.54 27.98
C SER A 198 -11.25 -7.97 28.07
N PHE A 199 -11.13 -6.74 28.52
CA PHE A 199 -9.88 -6.06 28.74
C PHE A 199 -9.46 -6.06 30.20
N ASN A 200 -8.17 -6.20 30.45
CA ASN A 200 -7.53 -6.04 31.74
C ASN A 200 -6.85 -4.67 31.84
N ALA A 201 -6.48 -4.25 33.03
CA ALA A 201 -5.77 -2.97 33.24
C ALA A 201 -4.45 -2.88 32.45
N GLY A 202 -3.74 -4.00 32.28
CA GLY A 202 -2.49 -4.08 31.51
C GLY A 202 -2.68 -3.96 29.99
N ASP A 203 -3.91 -4.03 29.47
CA ASP A 203 -4.18 -3.86 28.04
C ASP A 203 -4.19 -2.39 27.63
N PHE A 204 -4.28 -1.46 28.63
CA PHE A 204 -4.20 0.00 28.42
C PHE A 204 -3.11 0.60 29.33
N PRO A 205 -1.82 0.35 29.03
CA PRO A 205 -0.71 0.78 29.89
C PRO A 205 -0.41 2.28 29.80
N LEU A 206 -0.97 2.97 28.81
CA LEU A 206 -0.74 4.38 28.52
C LEU A 206 -2.05 5.15 28.47
N GLN A 207 -1.99 6.42 28.85
CA GLN A 207 -3.04 7.39 28.62
C GLN A 207 -2.52 8.43 27.60
N VAL A 208 -3.21 8.59 26.49
CA VAL A 208 -2.89 9.66 25.53
C VAL A 208 -3.39 10.99 26.13
N LEU A 209 -2.47 11.91 26.42
CA LEU A 209 -2.80 13.22 26.97
C LEU A 209 -3.00 14.26 25.87
N GLU A 210 -2.24 14.15 24.79
CA GLU A 210 -2.27 15.10 23.69
C GLU A 210 -1.78 14.41 22.41
N ARG A 211 -2.38 14.78 21.28
CA ARG A 211 -2.01 14.29 19.96
C ARG A 211 -1.79 15.48 19.04
N HIS A 212 -0.55 15.65 18.58
CA HIS A 212 -0.23 16.62 17.54
C HIS A 212 -0.21 15.93 16.19
N ARG A 213 -1.09 16.36 15.29
CA ARG A 213 -1.13 15.89 13.91
C ARG A 213 -0.62 16.98 12.99
N GLU A 214 0.50 16.73 12.33
CA GLU A 214 0.92 17.59 11.23
C GLU A 214 0.04 17.28 10.01
N GLU A 215 -0.66 18.30 9.51
CA GLU A 215 -1.40 18.16 8.25
C GLU A 215 -0.41 17.90 7.11
N ARG A 216 -0.47 16.72 6.52
CA ARG A 216 0.27 16.44 5.29
C ARG A 216 -0.33 17.28 4.18
N LYS A 217 0.31 18.41 3.86
CA LYS A 217 -0.10 19.32 2.79
C LYS A 217 -0.02 18.69 1.39
N ILE A 218 0.57 17.51 1.26
CA ILE A 218 0.88 16.85 -0.01
C ILE A 218 0.43 15.40 0.02
N ASN A 219 -0.44 15.04 -0.91
CA ASN A 219 -0.87 13.66 -1.11
C ASN A 219 -0.20 13.08 -2.37
N LEU A 220 1.00 12.51 -2.20
CA LEU A 220 1.74 11.87 -3.28
C LEU A 220 1.04 10.64 -3.85
N LYS A 221 0.29 9.89 -3.02
CA LYS A 221 -0.41 8.67 -3.47
C LYS A 221 -1.53 8.96 -4.47
N ALA A 222 -2.24 10.08 -4.30
CA ALA A 222 -3.31 10.49 -5.21
C ALA A 222 -2.82 11.27 -6.43
N ALA A 223 -1.52 11.60 -6.51
CA ALA A 223 -0.98 12.40 -7.60
C ALA A 223 -0.95 11.62 -8.92
N ARG A 224 -1.66 12.13 -9.93
CA ARG A 224 -1.67 11.54 -11.28
C ARG A 224 -0.35 11.78 -12.04
N THR A 225 0.31 12.90 -11.74
CA THR A 225 1.59 13.27 -12.34
C THR A 225 2.56 13.69 -11.24
N ILE A 226 3.76 13.14 -11.23
CA ILE A 226 4.81 13.44 -10.25
C ILE A 226 6.08 13.91 -10.97
N VAL A 227 6.65 15.02 -10.50
CA VAL A 227 7.99 15.47 -10.86
C VAL A 227 8.89 15.37 -9.65
N ALA A 228 9.88 14.48 -9.71
CA ALA A 228 10.75 14.15 -8.59
C ALA A 228 12.18 14.65 -8.80
N GLY A 229 12.71 15.36 -7.80
CA GLY A 229 14.10 15.81 -7.76
C GLY A 229 14.99 14.87 -6.96
N GLY A 230 16.17 14.57 -7.49
CA GLY A 230 17.20 13.80 -6.79
C GLY A 230 18.32 14.66 -6.20
N GLY A 231 19.32 14.02 -5.59
CA GLY A 231 20.55 14.70 -5.13
C GLY A 231 21.31 15.41 -6.25
N GLY A 232 21.15 14.97 -7.51
CA GLY A 232 21.73 15.59 -8.70
C GLY A 232 21.20 16.99 -9.01
N VAL A 233 20.09 17.44 -8.37
CA VAL A 233 19.61 18.84 -8.46
C VAL A 233 20.62 19.79 -7.81
N GLY A 234 21.33 19.36 -6.77
CA GLY A 234 22.51 20.00 -6.22
C GLY A 234 22.26 21.10 -5.19
N SER A 235 21.23 21.93 -5.30
CA SER A 235 20.92 22.95 -4.29
C SER A 235 19.42 23.22 -4.16
N LYS A 236 19.02 23.82 -3.04
CA LYS A 236 17.65 24.21 -2.75
C LYS A 236 17.12 25.24 -3.77
N GLU A 237 17.98 26.15 -4.20
CA GLU A 237 17.63 27.17 -5.21
C GLU A 237 17.33 26.50 -6.56
N LYS A 238 18.13 25.53 -6.96
CA LYS A 238 17.92 24.77 -8.21
C LYS A 238 16.71 23.84 -8.12
N PHE A 239 16.32 23.43 -6.90
CA PHE A 239 15.11 22.62 -6.73
C PHE A 239 13.83 23.34 -7.15
N ARG A 240 13.89 24.69 -7.27
CA ARG A 240 12.81 25.50 -7.85
C ARG A 240 12.44 25.05 -9.27
N LEU A 241 13.41 24.58 -10.07
CA LEU A 241 13.13 24.06 -11.42
C LEU A 241 12.18 22.86 -11.39
N ILE A 242 12.27 22.01 -10.36
CA ILE A 242 11.37 20.87 -10.16
C ILE A 242 9.95 21.37 -9.89
N HIS A 243 9.80 22.39 -9.04
CA HIS A 243 8.50 23.04 -8.77
C HIS A 243 7.92 23.70 -10.01
N GLU A 244 8.75 24.40 -10.80
CA GLU A 244 8.32 25.07 -12.02
C GLU A 244 7.85 24.07 -13.09
N LEU A 245 8.57 22.94 -13.25
CA LEU A 245 8.16 21.88 -14.17
C LEU A 245 6.86 21.22 -13.70
N ALA A 246 6.76 20.90 -12.40
CA ALA A 246 5.54 20.33 -11.83
C ALA A 246 4.35 21.28 -12.04
N GLY A 247 4.51 22.56 -11.76
CA GLY A 247 3.48 23.58 -12.00
C GLY A 247 3.07 23.68 -13.47
N ALA A 248 4.01 23.57 -14.41
CA ALA A 248 3.73 23.67 -15.85
C ALA A 248 2.88 22.49 -16.37
N ILE A 249 2.95 21.30 -15.74
CA ILE A 249 2.20 20.12 -16.17
C ILE A 249 1.07 19.73 -15.20
N GLY A 250 0.77 20.59 -14.21
CA GLY A 250 -0.24 20.27 -13.19
C GLY A 250 0.14 19.05 -12.33
N GLY A 251 1.43 18.84 -12.09
CA GLY A 251 1.96 17.72 -11.33
C GLY A 251 2.28 18.06 -9.87
N THR A 252 2.52 17.04 -9.08
CA THR A 252 2.95 17.14 -7.68
C THR A 252 4.47 16.95 -7.59
N VAL A 253 5.12 17.74 -6.72
CA VAL A 253 6.56 17.66 -6.51
C VAL A 253 6.88 16.52 -5.54
N ALA A 254 7.87 15.70 -5.90
CA ALA A 254 8.43 14.65 -5.05
C ALA A 254 9.97 14.72 -5.01
N ALA A 255 10.57 13.87 -4.18
CA ALA A 255 12.01 13.83 -4.02
C ALA A 255 12.54 12.43 -3.73
N SER A 256 13.80 12.19 -4.06
CA SER A 256 14.53 11.04 -3.54
C SER A 256 14.97 11.27 -2.10
N ARG A 257 15.28 10.20 -1.38
CA ARG A 257 15.87 10.29 -0.03
C ARG A 257 17.11 11.16 0.02
N ALA A 258 18.00 11.05 -0.98
CA ALA A 258 19.23 11.85 -1.02
C ALA A 258 18.95 13.37 -1.12
N ALA A 259 17.88 13.79 -1.78
CA ALA A 259 17.48 15.19 -1.82
C ALA A 259 16.89 15.66 -0.47
N VAL A 260 16.15 14.81 0.22
CA VAL A 260 15.60 15.09 1.56
C VAL A 260 16.73 15.14 2.59
N ASP A 261 17.58 14.13 2.65
CA ASP A 261 18.73 14.08 3.57
C ASP A 261 19.70 15.25 3.32
N GLY A 262 19.81 15.71 2.08
CA GLY A 262 20.56 16.92 1.69
C GLY A 262 19.86 18.24 2.01
N GLY A 263 18.67 18.23 2.62
CA GLY A 263 17.91 19.43 3.01
C GLY A 263 17.37 20.25 1.83
N LEU A 264 17.28 19.67 0.62
CA LEU A 264 16.78 20.36 -0.56
C LEU A 264 15.25 20.57 -0.50
N ILE A 265 14.55 19.66 0.17
CA ILE A 265 13.08 19.63 0.33
C ILE A 265 12.70 18.83 1.57
N GLY A 266 11.48 19.00 2.08
CA GLY A 266 10.98 18.28 3.26
C GLY A 266 10.71 16.79 3.03
N SER A 267 10.69 16.02 4.12
CA SER A 267 10.50 14.55 4.11
C SER A 267 9.14 14.11 3.61
N GLU A 268 8.13 14.97 3.65
CA GLU A 268 6.78 14.74 3.15
C GLU A 268 6.73 14.51 1.63
N HIS A 269 7.78 14.94 0.90
CA HIS A 269 7.95 14.73 -0.54
C HIS A 269 8.67 13.42 -0.89
N GLN A 270 9.15 12.65 0.11
CA GLN A 270 10.01 11.51 -0.15
C GLN A 270 9.27 10.35 -0.81
N VAL A 271 9.80 9.88 -1.94
CA VAL A 271 9.39 8.66 -2.64
C VAL A 271 10.46 7.58 -2.50
N GLY A 272 10.03 6.36 -2.23
CA GLY A 272 10.90 5.19 -2.09
C GLY A 272 10.47 4.26 -0.95
N GLN A 273 11.27 3.25 -0.68
CA GLN A 273 11.03 2.21 0.32
C GLN A 273 10.77 2.77 1.74
N THR A 274 11.45 3.85 2.11
CA THR A 274 11.32 4.53 3.42
C THR A 274 10.46 5.78 3.35
N GLY A 275 9.91 6.11 2.19
CA GLY A 275 9.00 7.21 1.94
C GLY A 275 7.64 6.71 1.45
N THR A 276 7.01 7.47 0.59
CA THR A 276 5.73 7.12 -0.02
C THR A 276 5.96 6.26 -1.28
N THR A 277 5.24 5.15 -1.41
CA THR A 277 5.13 4.40 -2.67
C THR A 277 4.04 5.04 -3.53
N VAL A 278 4.34 5.29 -4.81
CA VAL A 278 3.48 6.01 -5.75
C VAL A 278 3.31 5.25 -7.07
N ARG A 279 2.18 5.43 -7.73
CA ARG A 279 1.85 4.83 -9.04
C ARG A 279 1.17 5.86 -9.95
N PRO A 280 1.82 6.99 -10.26
CA PRO A 280 1.23 8.01 -11.11
C PRO A 280 1.11 7.52 -12.56
N ALA A 281 0.25 8.19 -13.34
CA ALA A 281 0.23 8.03 -14.79
C ALA A 281 1.54 8.49 -15.43
N LEU A 282 2.20 9.50 -14.85
CA LEU A 282 3.49 10.01 -15.30
C LEU A 282 4.41 10.32 -14.11
N TYR A 283 5.62 9.77 -14.14
CA TYR A 283 6.70 10.06 -13.20
C TYR A 283 7.90 10.64 -13.94
N ILE A 284 8.34 11.86 -13.58
CA ILE A 284 9.52 12.50 -14.16
C ILE A 284 10.62 12.53 -13.11
N ALA A 285 11.68 11.75 -13.30
CA ALA A 285 12.83 11.65 -12.42
C ALA A 285 13.95 12.58 -12.88
N CYS A 286 14.24 13.63 -12.11
CA CYS A 286 15.23 14.65 -12.44
C CYS A 286 16.45 14.55 -11.52
N GLY A 287 17.62 14.18 -12.05
CA GLY A 287 18.85 14.05 -11.26
C GLY A 287 18.79 12.98 -10.18
N ILE A 288 18.01 11.91 -10.42
CA ILE A 288 17.87 10.75 -9.53
C ILE A 288 18.75 9.63 -10.09
N SER A 289 19.57 9.03 -9.21
CA SER A 289 20.47 7.92 -9.61
C SER A 289 19.73 6.62 -9.91
N GLY A 290 18.60 6.36 -9.25
CA GLY A 290 17.88 5.10 -9.39
C GLY A 290 18.36 4.00 -8.45
N ALA A 291 18.75 4.36 -7.22
CA ALA A 291 18.97 3.39 -6.16
C ALA A 291 17.71 2.52 -5.97
N VAL A 292 17.91 1.23 -5.70
CA VAL A 292 16.82 0.23 -5.60
C VAL A 292 15.73 0.65 -4.62
N GLN A 293 16.13 1.32 -3.52
CA GLN A 293 15.19 1.83 -2.53
C GLN A 293 14.27 2.93 -3.08
N HIS A 294 14.73 3.71 -4.06
CA HIS A 294 13.90 4.69 -4.74
C HIS A 294 13.01 4.02 -5.79
N LEU A 295 13.60 3.14 -6.62
CA LEU A 295 12.89 2.41 -7.67
C LEU A 295 11.69 1.66 -7.10
N SER A 296 11.85 0.95 -5.98
CA SER A 296 10.75 0.22 -5.32
C SER A 296 9.55 1.06 -4.92
N GLY A 297 9.71 2.39 -4.90
CA GLY A 297 8.62 3.32 -4.58
C GLY A 297 7.97 3.94 -5.82
N MET A 298 8.49 3.74 -7.05
CA MET A 298 7.96 4.42 -8.23
C MET A 298 7.99 3.60 -9.54
N GLU A 299 8.65 2.46 -9.57
CA GLU A 299 8.85 1.66 -10.80
C GLU A 299 7.56 1.18 -11.46
N GLU A 300 6.47 1.09 -10.71
CA GLU A 300 5.13 0.74 -11.20
C GLU A 300 4.34 1.94 -11.75
N SER A 301 4.98 3.09 -11.96
CA SER A 301 4.38 4.24 -12.65
C SER A 301 4.06 3.88 -14.10
N ALA A 302 2.91 4.33 -14.63
CA ALA A 302 2.49 3.96 -15.99
C ALA A 302 3.46 4.46 -17.08
N LYS A 303 4.05 5.65 -16.88
CA LYS A 303 5.14 6.19 -17.70
C LYS A 303 6.20 6.82 -16.83
N ILE A 304 7.48 6.57 -17.16
CA ILE A 304 8.64 7.11 -16.47
C ILE A 304 9.53 7.85 -17.49
N ILE A 305 9.83 9.10 -17.18
CA ILE A 305 10.83 9.89 -17.89
C ILE A 305 11.99 10.13 -16.94
N ALA A 306 13.22 9.83 -17.34
CA ALA A 306 14.41 10.07 -16.54
C ALA A 306 15.32 11.12 -17.21
N ILE A 307 15.82 12.06 -16.42
CA ILE A 307 16.78 13.08 -16.82
C ILE A 307 17.99 12.95 -15.90
N ASN A 308 19.14 12.56 -16.45
CA ASN A 308 20.38 12.42 -15.70
C ASN A 308 21.58 12.72 -16.60
N ILE A 309 22.63 13.29 -16.03
CA ILE A 309 23.90 13.53 -16.72
C ILE A 309 24.72 12.22 -16.89
N ASP A 310 24.54 11.27 -15.96
CA ASP A 310 25.21 9.99 -15.99
C ASP A 310 24.41 9.00 -16.83
N ARG A 311 24.97 8.63 -17.97
CA ARG A 311 24.37 7.67 -18.91
C ARG A 311 24.16 6.28 -18.29
N GLU A 312 25.00 5.90 -17.34
CA GLU A 312 24.97 4.59 -16.68
C GLU A 312 24.11 4.60 -15.41
N ALA A 313 23.40 5.71 -15.13
CA ALA A 313 22.54 5.80 -13.95
C ALA A 313 21.45 4.71 -13.97
N PRO A 314 21.30 3.92 -12.89
CA PRO A 314 20.32 2.82 -12.84
C PRO A 314 18.87 3.24 -13.10
N ILE A 315 18.52 4.52 -12.93
CA ILE A 315 17.18 5.05 -13.22
C ILE A 315 16.75 4.79 -14.66
N PHE A 316 17.69 4.73 -15.60
CA PHE A 316 17.40 4.48 -17.00
C PHE A 316 16.93 3.05 -17.27
N SER A 317 17.22 2.10 -16.38
CA SER A 317 16.75 0.71 -16.53
C SER A 317 15.22 0.55 -16.42
N VAL A 318 14.55 1.48 -15.73
CA VAL A 318 13.08 1.49 -15.56
C VAL A 318 12.41 2.62 -16.35
N ALA A 319 13.19 3.52 -16.96
CA ALA A 319 12.66 4.65 -17.70
C ALA A 319 12.10 4.24 -19.06
N HIS A 320 10.91 4.71 -19.40
CA HIS A 320 10.34 4.59 -20.73
C HIS A 320 11.01 5.56 -21.71
N TYR A 321 11.42 6.73 -21.20
CA TYR A 321 12.15 7.75 -21.94
C TYR A 321 13.32 8.26 -21.10
N GLY A 322 14.53 8.21 -21.65
CA GLY A 322 15.75 8.68 -21.01
C GLY A 322 16.33 9.89 -21.72
N ILE A 323 16.69 10.93 -20.97
CA ILE A 323 17.36 12.13 -21.45
C ILE A 323 18.71 12.23 -20.73
N VAL A 324 19.81 11.98 -21.47
CA VAL A 324 21.16 12.11 -20.95
C VAL A 324 21.65 13.53 -21.16
N ALA A 325 21.41 14.40 -20.18
CA ALA A 325 21.79 15.81 -20.23
C ALA A 325 21.69 16.46 -18.85
N ASP A 326 22.19 17.71 -18.74
CA ASP A 326 22.02 18.52 -17.52
C ASP A 326 20.56 18.96 -17.39
N LEU A 327 19.95 18.68 -16.24
CA LEU A 327 18.58 19.06 -15.92
C LEU A 327 18.38 20.60 -15.99
N ASN A 328 19.43 21.38 -15.71
CA ASN A 328 19.38 22.85 -15.80
C ASN A 328 19.16 23.34 -17.24
N ASP A 329 19.56 22.57 -18.25
CA ASP A 329 19.35 22.88 -19.67
C ASP A 329 18.03 22.30 -20.19
N VAL A 330 17.68 21.08 -19.72
CA VAL A 330 16.53 20.31 -20.23
C VAL A 330 15.23 20.90 -19.68
N ILE A 331 15.12 21.09 -18.35
CA ILE A 331 13.88 21.48 -17.69
C ILE A 331 13.33 22.82 -18.24
N PRO A 332 14.12 23.89 -18.40
CA PRO A 332 13.61 25.15 -18.98
C PRO A 332 13.07 24.97 -20.40
N ARG A 333 13.71 24.12 -21.22
CA ARG A 333 13.23 23.82 -22.58
C ARG A 333 11.94 23.04 -22.55
N MET A 334 11.79 22.08 -21.64
CA MET A 334 10.53 21.34 -21.44
C MET A 334 9.39 22.29 -21.03
N ILE A 335 9.62 23.16 -20.05
CA ILE A 335 8.63 24.14 -19.59
C ILE A 335 8.20 25.05 -20.74
N LYS A 336 9.18 25.53 -21.52
CA LYS A 336 8.89 26.37 -22.70
C LYS A 336 8.00 25.63 -23.71
N ALA A 337 8.38 24.40 -24.08
CA ALA A 337 7.63 23.59 -25.04
C ALA A 337 6.19 23.28 -24.57
N ILE A 338 6.02 23.04 -23.26
CA ILE A 338 4.70 22.79 -22.67
C ILE A 338 3.81 24.03 -22.75
N ARG A 339 4.37 25.19 -22.45
CA ARG A 339 3.63 26.47 -22.47
C ARG A 339 3.30 26.97 -23.89
N GLU A 340 4.14 26.66 -24.88
CA GLU A 340 3.98 27.03 -26.29
C GLU A 340 3.11 26.02 -27.08
N ARG A 341 2.65 24.92 -26.45
CA ARG A 341 1.78 23.93 -27.11
C ARG A 341 0.41 24.58 -27.37
N PRO A 342 -0.08 24.63 -28.63
CA PRO A 342 -1.45 25.08 -28.89
C PRO A 342 -2.45 24.16 -28.21
N ASP A 343 -3.58 24.71 -27.74
CA ASP A 343 -4.70 23.97 -27.10
C ASP A 343 -5.47 23.04 -28.07
N ASP A 344 -4.80 22.38 -28.98
CA ASP A 344 -5.38 21.67 -30.13
C ASP A 344 -5.45 20.14 -29.91
N ASP A 345 -5.79 19.68 -28.72
CA ASP A 345 -6.15 18.26 -28.46
C ASP A 345 -7.41 18.15 -27.61
N THR A 346 -8.51 18.74 -28.07
CA THR A 346 -9.86 18.30 -27.68
C THR A 346 -10.10 16.97 -28.39
N PRO A 347 -10.35 15.84 -27.70
CA PRO A 347 -10.69 14.60 -28.38
C PRO A 347 -11.94 14.83 -29.23
N PRO A 348 -12.01 14.30 -30.48
CA PRO A 348 -13.14 14.52 -31.36
C PRO A 348 -14.42 14.03 -30.64
N SER A 349 -15.37 14.95 -30.50
CA SER A 349 -16.72 14.63 -30.04
C SER A 349 -17.26 13.49 -30.92
N GLN A 350 -17.66 12.38 -30.30
CA GLN A 350 -18.34 11.30 -31.03
C GLN A 350 -19.60 11.90 -31.68
N GLY A 351 -19.50 12.19 -32.97
CA GLY A 351 -20.61 12.65 -33.80
C GLY A 351 -21.67 11.56 -33.85
N GLY A 352 -22.86 11.92 -33.45
CA GLY A 352 -24.04 11.08 -33.55
C GLY A 352 -24.27 10.61 -34.99
N ASN A 353 -24.27 9.33 -35.23
CA ASN A 353 -24.78 8.71 -36.43
C ASN A 353 -26.32 8.79 -36.45
N GLY A 354 -26.82 9.83 -37.12
CA GLY A 354 -28.18 9.84 -37.59
C GLY A 354 -28.37 8.79 -38.68
N VAL A 355 -29.10 7.74 -38.37
CA VAL A 355 -29.58 6.78 -39.37
C VAL A 355 -30.82 7.39 -40.02
N GLU A 356 -30.66 8.00 -41.22
CA GLU A 356 -31.78 8.23 -42.10
C GLU A 356 -32.19 6.95 -42.80
N SER A 357 -33.38 6.51 -42.49
CA SER A 357 -34.09 5.47 -43.24
C SER A 357 -34.53 6.04 -44.60
N ARG A 358 -34.10 5.44 -45.71
CA ARG A 358 -34.78 5.48 -47.00
C ARG A 358 -35.06 4.10 -47.55
N LYS A 359 -36.37 3.86 -47.62
CA LYS A 359 -37.13 2.93 -48.50
C LYS A 359 -36.46 1.59 -48.88
#